data_a83fb504da663fe7fc2e6b9771c80cc5
#
_entry.id   a83fb504da663fe7fc2e6b9771c80cc5
#
_cell.length_a   1.000
_cell.length_b   1.000
_cell.length_c   1.000
_cell.angle_alpha   90.00
_cell.angle_beta   90.00
_cell.angle_gamma   90.00
#
_symmetry.space_group_name_H-M   'P 1'
#
loop_
_entity.id
_entity.type
_entity.pdbx_description
1 polymer ?
#
loop_
_entity_poly.entity_id
_entity_poly.type
_entity_poly.pdbx_seq_one_letter_code
_entity_poly.pdbx_strand_id
1 'polypeptide(L)'
;MRRLRLICALGLSGLLLYGCADTADTHSVYVVRPQDTVYSIAWRYGLDFRDLARWNNIGSDFHITVGQALILAPHRSGGATPARPPPPSKTPVPSAPSVTGLKWDWPTDRSGALRPVPSGGILLFGQLGQEIHAASAGRVVYTGSGIRGYGNLIIIKHGENLLSAYAHNRESLVRDGQEVSLGEVIGHMGEGAPGKPVLYFEIRRNGKPVDPLRFLTHVK
;
A
#
# COMPACT_ATOMS: atom_id res chain seq x y z
N MET A 1 -44.44 -20.71 -70.90
CA MET A 1 -43.60 -20.52 -72.12
C MET A 1 -42.35 -19.78 -71.70
N ARG A 2 -41.18 -20.30 -72.15
CA ARG A 2 -39.81 -19.65 -72.18
C ARG A 2 -39.20 -19.20 -70.85
N ARG A 3 -38.30 -19.94 -70.24
CA ARG A 3 -36.84 -20.07 -70.48
C ARG A 3 -36.15 -18.72 -70.57
N LEU A 4 -35.30 -18.42 -69.59
CA LEU A 4 -33.93 -18.06 -69.90
C LEU A 4 -32.99 -18.23 -68.65
N ARG A 5 -31.99 -19.02 -68.84
CA ARG A 5 -30.80 -19.22 -68.01
C ARG A 5 -29.88 -18.02 -68.24
N LEU A 6 -29.24 -17.54 -67.23
CA LEU A 6 -27.87 -17.02 -67.39
C LEU A 6 -27.02 -17.28 -66.15
N ILE A 7 -25.92 -17.89 -66.39
CA ILE A 7 -24.79 -18.25 -65.54
C ILE A 7 -23.82 -17.07 -65.63
N CYS A 8 -23.20 -16.67 -64.49
CA CYS A 8 -21.83 -16.11 -64.39
C CYS A 8 -21.52 -15.93 -62.90
N ALA A 9 -20.68 -16.73 -62.40
CA ALA A 9 -19.22 -16.73 -62.33
C ALA A 9 -18.64 -15.95 -61.16
N LEU A 10 -18.10 -16.74 -60.28
CA LEU A 10 -16.90 -16.55 -59.43
C LEU A 10 -16.36 -15.11 -59.20
N GLY A 11 -16.29 -14.76 -57.95
CA GLY A 11 -15.45 -13.69 -57.43
C GLY A 11 -15.09 -13.99 -55.97
N LEU A 12 -14.14 -14.92 -55.79
CA LEU A 12 -13.53 -15.24 -54.48
C LEU A 12 -12.52 -14.16 -54.18
N SER A 13 -12.92 -13.13 -53.41
CA SER A 13 -11.98 -12.14 -52.85
C SER A 13 -11.85 -12.40 -51.37
N GLY A 14 -10.81 -13.15 -51.02
CA GLY A 14 -10.36 -13.33 -49.62
C GLY A 14 -9.82 -12.02 -49.11
N LEU A 15 -10.60 -11.36 -48.26
CA LEU A 15 -10.13 -10.23 -47.41
C LEU A 15 -9.50 -10.82 -46.15
N LEU A 16 -8.20 -11.01 -46.19
CA LEU A 16 -7.39 -11.30 -44.99
C LEU A 16 -7.43 -10.06 -44.11
N LEU A 17 -8.36 -10.05 -43.15
CA LEU A 17 -8.30 -9.14 -41.99
C LEU A 17 -7.12 -9.58 -41.12
N TYR A 18 -5.97 -8.96 -41.34
CA TYR A 18 -4.91 -8.90 -40.35
C TYR A 18 -5.45 -8.10 -39.18
N GLY A 19 -6.05 -8.78 -38.21
CA GLY A 19 -6.31 -8.23 -36.89
C GLY A 19 -4.97 -8.05 -36.19
N CYS A 20 -4.42 -6.83 -36.17
CA CYS A 20 -3.46 -6.44 -35.17
C CYS A 20 -4.18 -6.56 -33.82
N ALA A 21 -3.96 -7.68 -33.14
CA ALA A 21 -4.22 -7.75 -31.70
C ALA A 21 -3.17 -6.84 -31.04
N ASP A 22 -3.48 -5.56 -30.91
CA ASP A 22 -2.85 -4.73 -29.90
C ASP A 22 -3.17 -5.35 -28.55
N THR A 23 -2.26 -6.21 -28.07
CA THR A 23 -2.20 -6.53 -26.65
C THR A 23 -1.80 -5.23 -25.95
N ALA A 24 -2.79 -4.39 -25.68
CA ALA A 24 -2.63 -3.25 -24.79
C ALA A 24 -2.14 -3.81 -23.44
N ASP A 25 -0.85 -3.69 -23.20
CA ASP A 25 -0.23 -3.90 -21.90
C ASP A 25 -0.87 -2.87 -20.97
N THR A 26 -1.95 -3.27 -20.29
CA THR A 26 -2.73 -2.40 -19.42
C THR A 26 -1.94 -2.22 -18.13
N HIS A 27 -0.85 -1.47 -18.20
CA HIS A 27 -0.17 -0.98 -17.02
C HIS A 27 -1.10 0.03 -16.35
N SER A 28 -1.58 -0.30 -15.17
CA SER A 28 -2.33 0.65 -14.35
C SER A 28 -1.39 1.79 -13.98
N VAL A 29 -1.61 2.98 -14.54
CA VAL A 29 -0.86 4.18 -14.23
C VAL A 29 -1.64 4.98 -13.19
N TYR A 30 -0.95 5.46 -12.18
CA TYR A 30 -1.49 6.34 -11.16
C TYR A 30 -0.81 7.70 -11.23
N VAL A 31 -1.58 8.79 -11.20
CA VAL A 31 -1.06 10.15 -11.13
C VAL A 31 -1.06 10.61 -9.67
N VAL A 32 0.13 10.98 -9.19
CA VAL A 32 0.36 11.43 -7.80
C VAL A 32 -0.48 12.67 -7.50
N ARG A 33 -1.19 12.64 -6.39
CA ARG A 33 -2.06 13.70 -5.88
C ARG A 33 -1.41 14.43 -4.71
N PRO A 34 -1.88 15.63 -4.33
CA PRO A 34 -1.47 16.26 -3.08
C PRO A 34 -1.61 15.32 -1.88
N GLN A 35 -0.65 15.35 -0.98
CA GLN A 35 -0.56 14.49 0.21
C GLN A 35 -0.30 12.98 -0.06
N ASP A 36 -0.12 12.56 -1.32
CA ASP A 36 0.31 11.19 -1.57
C ASP A 36 1.80 11.03 -1.22
N THR A 37 2.12 9.86 -0.68
CA THR A 37 3.48 9.34 -0.54
C THR A 37 3.59 8.01 -1.28
N VAL A 38 4.80 7.56 -1.61
CA VAL A 38 5.00 6.22 -2.18
C VAL A 38 4.35 5.16 -1.29
N TYR A 39 4.41 5.35 0.02
CA TYR A 39 3.84 4.44 1.01
C TYR A 39 2.31 4.42 0.97
N SER A 40 1.65 5.58 0.91
CA SER A 40 0.19 5.65 0.82
C SER A 40 -0.36 5.09 -0.49
N ILE A 41 0.34 5.31 -1.60
CA ILE A 41 -0.02 4.75 -2.90
C ILE A 41 0.16 3.22 -2.86
N ALA A 42 1.32 2.73 -2.41
CA ALA A 42 1.57 1.30 -2.27
C ALA A 42 0.53 0.64 -1.34
N TRP A 43 0.20 1.29 -0.23
CA TRP A 43 -0.84 0.83 0.69
C TRP A 43 -2.20 0.69 0.01
N ARG A 44 -2.64 1.71 -0.71
CA ARG A 44 -3.93 1.76 -1.44
C ARG A 44 -4.08 0.62 -2.43
N TYR A 45 -2.99 0.25 -3.11
CA TYR A 45 -2.99 -0.78 -4.16
C TYR A 45 -2.48 -2.16 -3.70
N GLY A 46 -2.16 -2.34 -2.41
CA GLY A 46 -1.67 -3.62 -1.87
C GLY A 46 -0.29 -4.03 -2.41
N LEU A 47 0.54 -3.03 -2.74
CA LEU A 47 1.89 -3.20 -3.31
C LEU A 47 2.96 -3.08 -2.22
N ASP A 48 4.12 -3.67 -2.47
CA ASP A 48 5.33 -3.32 -1.72
C ASP A 48 5.84 -1.95 -2.21
N PHE A 49 6.05 -1.01 -1.29
CA PHE A 49 6.50 0.35 -1.63
C PHE A 49 7.87 0.37 -2.34
N ARG A 50 8.74 -0.61 -2.06
CA ARG A 50 10.04 -0.75 -2.71
C ARG A 50 9.89 -1.24 -4.15
N ASP A 51 8.94 -2.13 -4.40
CA ASP A 51 8.61 -2.58 -5.74
C ASP A 51 8.04 -1.43 -6.56
N LEU A 52 7.10 -0.67 -5.99
CA LEU A 52 6.57 0.54 -6.62
C LEU A 52 7.68 1.56 -6.93
N ALA A 53 8.59 1.79 -5.99
CA ALA A 53 9.73 2.69 -6.20
C ALA A 53 10.66 2.18 -7.32
N ARG A 54 10.98 0.88 -7.32
CA ARG A 54 11.84 0.25 -8.33
C ARG A 54 11.25 0.34 -9.74
N TRP A 55 9.95 0.08 -9.90
CA TRP A 55 9.28 0.15 -11.20
C TRP A 55 9.25 1.56 -11.79
N ASN A 56 9.35 2.56 -10.94
CA ASN A 56 9.26 3.97 -11.31
C ASN A 56 10.58 4.72 -11.18
N ASN A 57 11.71 4.04 -10.98
CA ASN A 57 13.03 4.63 -10.79
C ASN A 57 13.08 5.70 -9.68
N ILE A 58 12.29 5.52 -8.61
CA ILE A 58 12.27 6.39 -7.44
C ILE A 58 13.46 6.05 -6.55
N GLY A 59 14.21 7.06 -6.12
CA GLY A 59 15.40 6.92 -5.28
C GLY A 59 15.09 6.38 -3.87
N SER A 60 16.14 6.16 -3.08
CA SER A 60 16.04 5.63 -1.71
C SER A 60 15.42 6.61 -0.71
N ASP A 61 15.25 7.86 -1.09
CA ASP A 61 14.53 8.90 -0.35
C ASP A 61 13.00 8.78 -0.52
N PHE A 62 12.54 7.95 -1.47
CA PHE A 62 11.13 7.74 -1.80
C PHE A 62 10.36 9.02 -2.13
N HIS A 63 11.08 10.04 -2.68
CA HIS A 63 10.48 11.31 -3.05
C HIS A 63 9.68 11.18 -4.34
N ILE A 64 8.45 11.72 -4.34
CA ILE A 64 7.57 11.82 -5.51
C ILE A 64 6.97 13.23 -5.58
N THR A 65 6.57 13.64 -6.77
CA THR A 65 5.98 14.97 -7.00
C THR A 65 4.54 14.88 -7.46
N VAL A 66 3.72 15.84 -7.06
CA VAL A 66 2.32 15.95 -7.53
C VAL A 66 2.29 16.03 -9.05
N GLY A 67 1.42 15.23 -9.68
CA GLY A 67 1.32 15.12 -11.13
C GLY A 67 2.24 14.04 -11.74
N GLN A 68 3.19 13.48 -10.99
CA GLN A 68 4.03 12.39 -11.48
C GLN A 68 3.18 11.15 -11.80
N ALA A 69 3.40 10.54 -12.97
CA ALA A 69 2.77 9.29 -13.34
C ALA A 69 3.57 8.11 -12.80
N LEU A 70 2.93 7.21 -12.07
CA LEU A 70 3.53 6.00 -11.51
C LEU A 70 2.92 4.75 -12.10
N ILE A 71 3.76 3.81 -12.51
CA ILE A 71 3.38 2.49 -12.98
C ILE A 71 3.13 1.60 -11.76
N LEU A 72 1.95 1.00 -11.68
CA LEU A 72 1.51 0.17 -10.55
C LEU A 72 1.77 -1.33 -10.73
N ALA A 73 2.42 -1.74 -11.82
CA ALA A 73 2.75 -3.14 -12.11
C ALA A 73 4.12 -3.23 -12.78
N PRO A 74 4.84 -4.37 -12.64
CA PRO A 74 6.11 -4.55 -13.33
C PRO A 74 5.89 -4.52 -14.85
N HIS A 75 6.80 -3.88 -15.59
CA HIS A 75 6.87 -4.02 -17.03
C HIS A 75 7.07 -5.50 -17.38
N ARG A 76 6.15 -6.12 -18.09
CA ARG A 76 6.41 -7.36 -18.80
C ARG A 76 7.21 -7.01 -20.05
N SER A 77 8.50 -6.78 -19.88
CA SER A 77 9.40 -6.74 -21.03
C SER A 77 9.44 -8.14 -21.62
N GLY A 78 8.86 -8.29 -22.80
CA GLY A 78 9.06 -9.51 -23.60
C GLY A 78 10.56 -9.71 -23.80
N GLY A 79 11.12 -10.77 -23.24
CA GLY A 79 12.40 -11.34 -23.61
C GLY A 79 13.63 -10.47 -23.41
N ALA A 80 13.98 -10.14 -22.17
CA ALA A 80 15.34 -9.81 -21.82
C ALA A 80 15.70 -10.53 -20.52
N THR A 81 16.72 -11.36 -20.55
CA THR A 81 17.36 -12.03 -19.42
C THR A 81 17.63 -10.98 -18.34
N PRO A 82 17.29 -11.23 -17.06
CA PRO A 82 17.54 -10.24 -16.01
C PRO A 82 19.04 -9.98 -15.91
N ALA A 83 19.45 -8.77 -16.26
CA ALA A 83 20.79 -8.30 -16.00
C ALA A 83 21.03 -8.37 -14.49
N ARG A 84 22.08 -9.07 -14.09
CA ARG A 84 22.56 -9.18 -12.71
C ARG A 84 22.63 -7.77 -12.09
N PRO A 85 22.02 -7.54 -10.91
CA PRO A 85 22.09 -6.25 -10.24
C PRO A 85 23.56 -5.83 -10.04
N PRO A 86 23.90 -4.55 -10.26
CA PRO A 86 25.24 -4.06 -9.92
C PRO A 86 25.49 -4.25 -8.42
N PRO A 87 26.72 -4.51 -7.99
CA PRO A 87 27.06 -4.69 -6.59
C PRO A 87 26.69 -3.41 -5.80
N PRO A 88 26.21 -3.54 -4.56
CA PRO A 88 25.79 -2.40 -3.76
C PRO A 88 26.99 -1.47 -3.51
N SER A 89 26.82 -0.21 -3.89
CA SER A 89 27.75 0.86 -3.53
C SER A 89 27.77 1.00 -2.01
N LYS A 90 28.95 0.81 -1.42
CA LYS A 90 29.21 0.94 0.02
C LYS A 90 29.22 2.42 0.42
N THR A 91 28.06 3.04 0.54
CA THR A 91 27.91 4.28 1.29
C THR A 91 27.17 3.91 2.58
N PRO A 92 27.70 4.20 3.77
CA PRO A 92 26.97 3.90 5.01
C PRO A 92 25.79 4.84 5.12
N VAL A 93 24.60 4.35 4.78
CA VAL A 93 23.34 4.95 5.23
C VAL A 93 23.18 4.53 6.70
N PRO A 94 22.77 5.43 7.64
CA PRO A 94 22.49 5.02 8.99
C PRO A 94 21.49 3.84 8.95
N SER A 95 21.93 2.69 9.44
CA SER A 95 21.18 1.45 9.43
C SER A 95 19.89 1.63 10.22
N ALA A 96 18.75 1.59 9.55
CA ALA A 96 17.48 1.39 10.24
C ALA A 96 17.59 0.10 11.08
N PRO A 97 17.00 0.06 12.29
CA PRO A 97 17.13 -1.10 13.18
C PRO A 97 16.67 -2.37 12.47
N SER A 98 17.54 -3.37 12.50
CA SER A 98 17.26 -4.69 11.94
C SER A 98 16.01 -5.29 12.58
N VAL A 99 15.15 -5.94 11.80
CA VAL A 99 13.85 -6.51 12.20
C VAL A 99 13.94 -7.49 13.37
N THR A 100 15.13 -8.01 13.68
CA THR A 100 15.41 -8.98 14.74
C THR A 100 15.40 -8.41 16.17
N GLY A 101 15.12 -7.11 16.35
CA GLY A 101 15.10 -6.45 17.65
C GLY A 101 13.92 -5.52 17.92
N LEU A 102 12.95 -5.43 16.99
CA LEU A 102 11.78 -4.58 17.17
C LEU A 102 10.87 -5.14 18.26
N LYS A 103 10.66 -4.32 19.30
CA LYS A 103 9.65 -4.60 20.32
C LYS A 103 8.31 -4.09 19.81
N TRP A 104 7.26 -4.84 20.10
CA TRP A 104 5.89 -4.50 19.74
C TRP A 104 5.01 -4.52 20.95
N ASP A 105 4.10 -3.58 21.05
CA ASP A 105 3.09 -3.51 22.10
C ASP A 105 1.74 -3.10 21.51
N TRP A 106 0.72 -3.16 22.31
CA TRP A 106 -0.64 -2.84 21.91
C TRP A 106 -0.75 -1.34 21.55
N PRO A 107 -1.42 -1.02 20.43
CA PRO A 107 -1.57 0.36 19.97
C PRO A 107 -2.55 1.18 20.80
N THR A 108 -3.26 0.57 21.74
CA THR A 108 -4.20 1.23 22.65
C THR A 108 -4.48 0.32 23.84
N ASP A 109 -5.04 0.88 24.92
CA ASP A 109 -5.53 0.09 26.05
C ASP A 109 -6.60 -0.90 25.58
N ARG A 110 -6.54 -2.11 26.12
CA ARG A 110 -7.44 -3.21 25.79
C ARG A 110 -8.69 -3.24 26.65
N SER A 111 -9.29 -2.09 26.89
CA SER A 111 -10.52 -1.99 27.69
C SER A 111 -11.78 -2.47 26.94
N GLY A 112 -11.72 -2.54 25.62
CA GLY A 112 -12.82 -2.93 24.75
C GLY A 112 -12.64 -4.27 24.04
N ALA A 113 -13.63 -4.63 23.24
CA ALA A 113 -13.60 -5.85 22.43
C ALA A 113 -12.56 -5.76 21.29
N LEU A 114 -12.05 -6.93 20.89
CA LEU A 114 -11.17 -7.09 19.73
C LEU A 114 -11.89 -7.96 18.69
N ARG A 115 -11.79 -7.56 17.42
CA ARG A 115 -12.33 -8.35 16.31
C ARG A 115 -11.37 -8.38 15.13
N PRO A 116 -10.88 -9.55 14.72
CA PRO A 116 -10.14 -9.71 13.47
C PRO A 116 -11.03 -9.36 12.28
N VAL A 117 -10.42 -8.84 11.20
CA VAL A 117 -11.11 -8.57 9.94
C VAL A 117 -10.49 -9.36 8.78
N PRO A 118 -11.28 -9.76 7.77
CA PRO A 118 -10.80 -10.58 6.67
C PRO A 118 -9.64 -9.96 5.86
N SER A 119 -9.50 -8.63 5.89
CA SER A 119 -8.42 -7.91 5.23
C SER A 119 -7.05 -8.11 5.88
N GLY A 120 -6.97 -8.78 7.04
CA GLY A 120 -5.72 -9.08 7.75
C GLY A 120 -5.42 -8.15 8.92
N GLY A 121 -6.25 -7.12 9.17
CA GLY A 121 -6.14 -6.26 10.35
C GLY A 121 -7.01 -6.70 11.52
N ILE A 122 -7.04 -5.89 12.57
CA ILE A 122 -7.92 -6.04 13.74
C ILE A 122 -8.66 -4.73 14.05
N LEU A 123 -9.87 -4.85 14.55
CA LEU A 123 -10.62 -3.74 15.15
C LEU A 123 -10.48 -3.82 16.67
N LEU A 124 -10.03 -2.71 17.26
CA LEU A 124 -9.93 -2.51 18.71
C LEU A 124 -10.99 -1.50 19.11
N PHE A 125 -12.03 -1.94 19.79
CA PHE A 125 -13.10 -1.06 20.26
C PHE A 125 -12.68 -0.41 21.57
N GLY A 126 -13.07 0.85 21.76
CA GLY A 126 -12.68 1.63 22.93
C GLY A 126 -13.61 2.82 23.13
N GLN A 127 -13.06 3.92 23.60
CA GLN A 127 -13.77 5.18 23.83
C GLN A 127 -13.35 6.24 22.81
N LEU A 128 -14.27 7.13 22.46
CA LEU A 128 -13.95 8.28 21.62
C LEU A 128 -12.89 9.16 22.31
N GLY A 129 -11.81 9.46 21.60
CA GLY A 129 -10.69 10.23 22.14
C GLY A 129 -9.68 9.41 22.96
N GLN A 130 -9.84 8.10 23.07
CA GLN A 130 -8.85 7.22 23.70
C GLN A 130 -7.49 7.32 22.98
N GLU A 131 -6.40 7.34 23.74
CA GLU A 131 -5.05 7.44 23.18
C GLU A 131 -4.70 6.24 22.30
N ILE A 132 -4.06 6.57 21.18
CA ILE A 132 -3.46 5.59 20.25
C ILE A 132 -1.96 5.77 20.29
N HIS A 133 -1.25 4.68 20.54
CA HIS A 133 0.19 4.63 20.69
C HIS A 133 0.86 3.95 19.51
N ALA A 134 2.08 4.34 19.19
CA ALA A 134 2.92 3.62 18.24
C ALA A 134 3.21 2.21 18.78
N ALA A 135 2.73 1.18 18.08
CA ALA A 135 2.90 -0.21 18.47
C ALA A 135 4.36 -0.70 18.43
N SER A 136 5.22 0.02 17.75
CA SER A 136 6.68 -0.16 17.71
C SER A 136 7.35 1.14 17.32
N ALA A 137 8.65 1.27 17.62
CA ALA A 137 9.44 2.40 17.16
C ALA A 137 9.54 2.43 15.64
N GLY A 138 9.56 3.62 15.03
CA GLY A 138 9.64 3.77 13.59
C GLY A 138 9.53 5.20 13.11
N ARG A 139 9.34 5.34 11.79
CA ARG A 139 9.15 6.64 11.13
C ARG A 139 7.73 6.73 10.56
N VAL A 140 7.04 7.82 10.85
CA VAL A 140 5.77 8.15 10.22
C VAL A 140 6.01 8.42 8.73
N VAL A 141 5.33 7.69 7.86
CA VAL A 141 5.50 7.79 6.40
C VAL A 141 4.23 8.24 5.69
N TYR A 142 3.16 8.38 6.43
CA TYR A 142 1.90 8.95 5.94
C TYR A 142 1.00 9.36 7.11
N THR A 143 0.42 10.55 7.00
CA THR A 143 -0.71 11.02 7.81
C THR A 143 -1.75 11.66 6.89
N GLY A 144 -3.01 11.30 7.02
CA GLY A 144 -4.07 11.90 6.20
C GLY A 144 -5.32 11.05 6.04
N SER A 145 -6.30 11.59 5.32
CA SER A 145 -7.59 10.93 5.03
C SER A 145 -7.75 10.56 3.56
N GLY A 146 -6.70 10.62 2.76
CA GLY A 146 -6.74 10.40 1.31
C GLY A 146 -6.98 8.95 0.89
N ILE A 147 -6.89 7.97 1.79
CA ILE A 147 -7.14 6.56 1.48
C ILE A 147 -8.57 6.20 1.87
N ARG A 148 -9.38 5.88 0.85
CA ARG A 148 -10.79 5.57 1.03
C ARG A 148 -10.99 4.39 2.00
N GLY A 149 -11.91 4.53 2.95
CA GLY A 149 -12.27 3.47 3.90
C GLY A 149 -11.47 3.47 5.20
N TYR A 150 -10.40 4.29 5.30
CA TYR A 150 -9.55 4.34 6.50
C TYR A 150 -9.82 5.58 7.38
N GLY A 151 -10.54 6.59 6.89
CA GLY A 151 -10.68 7.87 7.60
C GLY A 151 -9.31 8.52 7.81
N ASN A 152 -9.09 9.17 8.95
CA ASN A 152 -7.78 9.67 9.29
C ASN A 152 -6.85 8.49 9.62
N LEU A 153 -5.79 8.36 8.84
CA LEU A 153 -4.86 7.24 8.84
C LEU A 153 -3.45 7.71 9.14
N ILE A 154 -2.76 6.97 10.01
CA ILE A 154 -1.33 7.09 10.25
C ILE A 154 -0.68 5.80 9.76
N ILE A 155 0.42 5.90 8.99
CA ILE A 155 1.25 4.74 8.62
C ILE A 155 2.65 4.97 9.16
N ILE A 156 3.18 3.98 9.88
CA ILE A 156 4.53 3.99 10.44
C ILE A 156 5.35 2.88 9.77
N LYS A 157 6.55 3.23 9.33
CA LYS A 157 7.53 2.30 8.79
C LYS A 157 8.47 1.82 9.90
N HIS A 158 8.59 0.50 10.02
CA HIS A 158 9.44 -0.17 10.99
C HIS A 158 10.52 -0.98 10.26
N GLY A 159 11.75 -0.45 10.24
CA GLY A 159 12.84 -1.09 9.49
C GLY A 159 12.59 -1.12 7.97
N GLU A 160 13.01 -2.20 7.30
CA GLU A 160 13.01 -2.23 5.84
C GLU A 160 11.68 -2.68 5.23
N ASN A 161 10.94 -3.57 5.87
CA ASN A 161 9.85 -4.30 5.22
C ASN A 161 8.53 -4.36 6.00
N LEU A 162 8.44 -3.69 7.15
CA LEU A 162 7.25 -3.65 7.98
C LEU A 162 6.63 -2.26 8.00
N LEU A 163 5.33 -2.22 7.84
CA LEU A 163 4.49 -1.04 8.02
C LEU A 163 3.38 -1.37 9.01
N SER A 164 3.06 -0.45 9.91
CA SER A 164 1.82 -0.49 10.69
C SER A 164 0.89 0.65 10.30
N ALA A 165 -0.40 0.41 10.34
CA ALA A 165 -1.44 1.38 10.02
C ALA A 165 -2.43 1.50 11.16
N TYR A 166 -2.78 2.73 11.47
CA TYR A 166 -3.70 3.16 12.53
C TYR A 166 -4.78 4.01 11.89
N ALA A 167 -5.99 3.47 11.74
CA ALA A 167 -7.07 4.11 11.02
C ALA A 167 -8.29 4.41 11.91
N HIS A 168 -9.18 5.26 11.39
CA HIS A 168 -10.32 5.82 12.11
C HIS A 168 -9.91 6.72 13.28
N ASN A 169 -8.74 7.39 13.15
CA ASN A 169 -8.34 8.37 14.14
C ASN A 169 -9.30 9.57 14.10
N ARG A 170 -9.61 10.12 15.27
CA ARG A 170 -10.24 11.44 15.40
C ARG A 170 -9.28 12.53 14.92
N GLU A 171 -8.03 12.41 15.34
CA GLU A 171 -6.93 13.30 14.96
C GLU A 171 -5.59 12.57 15.01
N SER A 172 -4.63 13.08 14.27
CA SER A 172 -3.23 12.63 14.29
C SER A 172 -2.40 13.67 15.04
N LEU A 173 -1.59 13.24 16.00
CA LEU A 173 -0.69 14.10 16.78
C LEU A 173 0.73 14.13 16.20
N VAL A 174 0.97 13.35 15.15
CA VAL A 174 2.25 13.21 14.48
C VAL A 174 2.16 13.67 13.02
N ARG A 175 3.31 13.91 12.40
CA ARG A 175 3.42 14.37 11.01
C ARG A 175 4.32 13.46 10.19
N ASP A 176 4.19 13.53 8.89
CA ASP A 176 5.03 12.80 7.94
C ASP A 176 6.51 13.11 8.19
N GLY A 177 7.34 12.06 8.18
CA GLY A 177 8.77 12.12 8.44
C GLY A 177 9.17 12.08 9.92
N GLN A 178 8.24 12.17 10.86
CA GLN A 178 8.54 12.12 12.31
C GLN A 178 8.98 10.72 12.73
N GLU A 179 10.05 10.65 13.53
CA GLU A 179 10.42 9.42 14.25
C GLU A 179 9.56 9.31 15.51
N VAL A 180 9.11 8.11 15.79
CA VAL A 180 8.31 7.79 16.97
C VAL A 180 8.89 6.61 17.74
N SER A 181 8.78 6.66 19.04
CA SER A 181 9.18 5.58 19.94
C SER A 181 8.03 4.60 20.16
N LEU A 182 8.35 3.37 20.59
CA LEU A 182 7.36 2.43 21.10
C LEU A 182 6.55 3.05 22.23
N GLY A 183 5.23 3.02 22.16
CA GLY A 183 4.33 3.56 23.18
C GLY A 183 4.12 5.06 23.12
N GLU A 184 4.73 5.77 22.16
CA GLU A 184 4.49 7.21 21.96
C GLU A 184 3.05 7.45 21.50
N VAL A 185 2.36 8.44 22.08
CA VAL A 185 1.01 8.82 21.67
C VAL A 185 1.07 9.46 20.28
N ILE A 186 0.38 8.85 19.31
CA ILE A 186 0.40 9.27 17.91
C ILE A 186 -0.94 9.85 17.44
N GLY A 187 -2.00 9.66 18.19
CA GLY A 187 -3.33 10.14 17.86
C GLY A 187 -4.38 9.72 18.87
N HIS A 188 -5.62 10.06 18.56
CA HIS A 188 -6.77 9.71 19.40
C HIS A 188 -7.79 8.91 18.58
N MET A 189 -8.44 7.96 19.24
CA MET A 189 -9.47 7.10 18.64
C MET A 189 -10.68 7.92 18.20
N GLY A 190 -11.07 7.73 16.95
CA GLY A 190 -12.29 8.25 16.37
C GLY A 190 -13.35 7.16 16.19
N GLU A 191 -14.17 7.30 15.16
CA GLU A 191 -15.28 6.40 14.86
C GLU A 191 -15.08 5.73 13.50
N GLY A 192 -15.23 4.42 13.41
CA GLY A 192 -15.32 3.69 12.15
C GLY A 192 -16.71 3.77 11.51
N ALA A 193 -17.74 3.94 12.34
CA ALA A 193 -19.12 4.26 11.98
C ALA A 193 -19.72 5.12 13.10
N PRO A 194 -20.77 5.91 12.84
CA PRO A 194 -21.36 6.80 13.83
C PRO A 194 -21.67 6.09 15.16
N GLY A 195 -21.20 6.66 16.26
CA GLY A 195 -21.38 6.12 17.62
C GLY A 195 -20.61 4.84 17.91
N LYS A 196 -19.62 4.47 17.09
CA LYS A 196 -18.80 3.26 17.29
C LYS A 196 -17.30 3.61 17.31
N PRO A 197 -16.78 4.06 18.47
CA PRO A 197 -15.36 4.31 18.62
C PRO A 197 -14.55 3.04 18.37
N VAL A 198 -13.58 3.12 17.47
CA VAL A 198 -12.78 1.96 17.07
C VAL A 198 -11.47 2.42 16.43
N LEU A 199 -10.38 1.71 16.76
CA LEU A 199 -9.14 1.74 16.02
C LEU A 199 -9.10 0.55 15.07
N TYR A 200 -8.92 0.77 13.77
CA TYR A 200 -8.47 -0.26 12.86
C TYR A 200 -6.95 -0.29 12.87
N PHE A 201 -6.38 -1.45 13.19
CA PHE A 201 -4.94 -1.67 13.25
C PHE A 201 -4.53 -2.79 12.29
N GLU A 202 -3.52 -2.55 11.48
CA GLU A 202 -3.02 -3.52 10.50
C GLU A 202 -1.49 -3.47 10.44
N ILE A 203 -0.86 -4.63 10.26
CA ILE A 203 0.58 -4.72 9.96
C ILE A 203 0.74 -5.33 8.57
N ARG A 204 1.62 -4.73 7.76
CA ARG A 204 2.02 -5.30 6.47
C ARG A 204 3.51 -5.62 6.44
N ARG A 205 3.81 -6.78 5.88
CA ARG A 205 5.18 -7.17 5.54
C ARG A 205 5.29 -7.31 4.02
N ASN A 206 6.23 -6.58 3.40
CA ASN A 206 6.40 -6.58 1.95
C ASN A 206 5.08 -6.26 1.21
N GLY A 207 4.35 -5.24 1.67
CA GLY A 207 3.07 -4.83 1.11
C GLY A 207 1.86 -5.72 1.42
N LYS A 208 2.06 -6.91 1.99
CA LYS A 208 0.98 -7.88 2.28
C LYS A 208 0.58 -7.85 3.75
N PRO A 209 -0.73 -7.87 4.06
CA PRO A 209 -1.22 -7.98 5.43
C PRO A 209 -0.67 -9.23 6.12
N VAL A 210 -0.31 -9.07 7.38
CA VAL A 210 0.08 -10.16 8.28
C VAL A 210 -0.72 -10.05 9.57
N ASP A 211 -0.93 -11.18 10.26
CA ASP A 211 -1.69 -11.21 11.50
C ASP A 211 -1.01 -10.35 12.59
N PRO A 212 -1.63 -9.23 13.04
CA PRO A 212 -1.03 -8.34 14.04
C PRO A 212 -0.81 -9.04 15.40
N LEU A 213 -1.63 -10.04 15.73
CA LEU A 213 -1.55 -10.75 17.01
C LEU A 213 -0.24 -11.53 17.18
N ARG A 214 0.47 -11.81 16.07
CA ARG A 214 1.80 -12.44 16.12
C ARG A 214 2.91 -11.48 16.52
N PHE A 215 2.66 -10.19 16.49
CA PHE A 215 3.62 -9.14 16.82
C PHE A 215 3.37 -8.56 18.21
N LEU A 216 2.09 -8.37 18.54
CA LEU A 216 1.70 -7.73 19.78
C LEU A 216 2.02 -8.63 20.97
N THR A 217 2.84 -8.13 21.87
CA THR A 217 3.20 -8.88 23.07
C THR A 217 1.97 -9.06 23.97
N HIS A 218 1.86 -10.24 24.55
CA HIS A 218 0.82 -10.49 25.51
C HIS A 218 1.01 -9.57 26.72
N VAL A 219 -0.05 -8.88 27.08
CA VAL A 219 -0.13 -8.08 28.29
C VAL A 219 0.29 -8.93 29.48
N LYS A 220 1.15 -8.38 30.32
CA LYS A 220 1.38 -8.85 31.69
C LYS A 220 0.09 -8.84 32.49
#